data_4bfd6b6e4083a52f142e06e00eba2ae1
#
_entry.id   4bfd6b6e4083a52f142e06e00eba2ae1
#
_cell.length_a   1.000
_cell.length_b   1.000
_cell.length_c   1.000
_cell.angle_alpha   90.00
_cell.angle_beta   90.00
_cell.angle_gamma   90.00
#
_symmetry.space_group_name_H-M   'P 1'
#
loop_
_entity.id
_entity.type
_entity.pdbx_description
1 polymer ?
#
loop_
_entity_poly.entity_id
_entity_poly.type
_entity_poly.pdbx_seq_one_letter_code
_entity_poly.pdbx_strand_id
1 'polypeptide(L)'
;MFYELNIRAGYGKEESENMAEEAFEIYFKGRNTVTFYEGVIETFELLKNDYSLGVVTNGNADLKVIGIDNLFDYIFSAADLNAHKPDPVMFEAVIQKTGLEAKEICHIGDHPINDVKASLEFGMTPIWFNDEKVDFPLEGIQVNEFSDWHSLPDLIKKL
;
A
#
# COMPACT_ATOMS: atom_id res chain seq x y z
N MET A 1 23.51 -0.13 -5.62
CA MET A 1 23.45 -1.46 -6.27
C MET A 1 23.93 -1.39 -7.71
N PHE A 2 23.31 -0.67 -8.64
CA PHE A 2 23.76 -0.60 -10.06
C PHE A 2 25.20 -0.16 -10.25
N TYR A 3 25.65 0.89 -9.56
CA TYR A 3 27.01 1.38 -9.60
C TYR A 3 28.05 0.29 -9.26
N GLU A 4 27.86 -0.42 -8.17
CA GLU A 4 28.78 -1.47 -7.75
C GLU A 4 28.86 -2.64 -8.73
N LEU A 5 27.74 -2.98 -9.36
CA LEU A 5 27.72 -4.02 -10.39
C LEU A 5 28.51 -3.59 -11.63
N ASN A 6 28.39 -2.35 -12.05
CA ASN A 6 29.13 -1.81 -13.19
C ASN A 6 30.65 -1.76 -12.92
N ILE A 7 31.06 -1.31 -11.73
CA ILE A 7 32.47 -1.35 -11.33
C ILE A 7 33.03 -2.77 -11.34
N ARG A 8 32.26 -3.75 -10.81
CA ARG A 8 32.67 -5.18 -10.84
C ARG A 8 32.75 -5.75 -12.24
N ALA A 9 31.97 -5.23 -13.19
CA ALA A 9 32.01 -5.59 -14.59
C ALA A 9 33.18 -4.93 -15.37
N GLY A 10 33.95 -4.04 -14.71
CA GLY A 10 35.15 -3.42 -15.27
C GLY A 10 34.94 -2.06 -15.94
N TYR A 11 33.78 -1.45 -15.79
CA TYR A 11 33.53 -0.09 -16.29
C TYR A 11 34.24 0.96 -15.45
N GLY A 12 34.61 2.07 -16.09
CA GLY A 12 35.20 3.23 -15.40
C GLY A 12 34.21 3.89 -14.43
N LYS A 13 34.75 4.70 -13.49
CA LYS A 13 33.93 5.32 -12.42
C LYS A 13 32.82 6.20 -13.02
N GLU A 14 33.15 7.15 -13.88
CA GLU A 14 32.21 8.08 -14.52
C GLU A 14 31.14 7.32 -15.36
N GLU A 15 31.57 6.33 -16.14
CA GLU A 15 30.68 5.50 -16.93
C GLU A 15 29.74 4.68 -16.02
N SER A 16 30.24 4.14 -14.91
CA SER A 16 29.44 3.40 -13.93
C SER A 16 28.40 4.30 -13.22
N GLU A 17 28.74 5.56 -12.93
CA GLU A 17 27.82 6.54 -12.37
C GLU A 17 26.69 6.85 -13.35
N ASN A 18 27.01 7.19 -14.59
CA ASN A 18 26.03 7.50 -15.64
C ASN A 18 25.09 6.31 -15.91
N MET A 19 25.63 5.10 -16.04
CA MET A 19 24.83 3.89 -16.23
C MET A 19 23.93 3.60 -15.02
N ALA A 20 24.40 3.88 -13.81
CA ALA A 20 23.60 3.67 -12.58
C ALA A 20 22.44 4.67 -12.47
N GLU A 21 22.66 5.93 -12.87
CA GLU A 21 21.62 6.95 -12.94
C GLU A 21 20.56 6.58 -13.97
N GLU A 22 20.95 6.24 -15.19
CA GLU A 22 20.03 5.83 -16.24
C GLU A 22 19.21 4.60 -15.83
N ALA A 23 19.86 3.58 -15.27
CA ALA A 23 19.18 2.39 -14.78
C ALA A 23 18.19 2.72 -13.64
N PHE A 24 18.55 3.65 -12.75
CA PHE A 24 17.65 4.10 -11.70
C PHE A 24 16.45 4.86 -12.26
N GLU A 25 16.63 5.75 -13.22
CA GLU A 25 15.52 6.47 -13.87
C GLU A 25 14.54 5.52 -14.56
N ILE A 26 15.06 4.54 -15.30
CA ILE A 26 14.22 3.52 -15.96
C ILE A 26 13.44 2.73 -14.90
N TYR A 27 14.12 2.27 -13.87
CA TYR A 27 13.50 1.54 -12.77
C TYR A 27 12.44 2.40 -12.05
N PHE A 28 12.77 3.65 -11.70
CA PHE A 28 11.88 4.58 -11.02
C PHE A 28 10.63 4.88 -11.85
N LYS A 29 10.80 5.14 -13.14
CA LYS A 29 9.68 5.34 -14.05
C LYS A 29 8.80 4.10 -14.15
N GLY A 30 9.40 2.92 -14.34
CA GLY A 30 8.64 1.67 -14.47
C GLY A 30 7.79 1.36 -13.25
N ARG A 31 8.34 1.51 -12.04
CA ARG A 31 7.61 1.23 -10.78
C ARG A 31 6.51 2.24 -10.46
N ASN A 32 6.55 3.43 -11.03
CA ASN A 32 5.52 4.46 -10.87
C ASN A 32 4.54 4.51 -12.06
N THR A 33 4.72 3.65 -13.06
CA THR A 33 3.76 3.47 -14.15
C THR A 33 2.77 2.39 -13.74
N VAL A 34 1.60 2.79 -13.24
CA VAL A 34 0.59 1.88 -12.71
C VAL A 34 -0.68 1.92 -13.56
N THR A 35 -1.41 0.82 -13.59
CA THR A 35 -2.77 0.76 -14.10
C THR A 35 -3.70 0.56 -12.92
N PHE A 36 -4.64 1.46 -12.75
CA PHE A 36 -5.63 1.35 -11.67
C PHE A 36 -6.69 0.30 -12.01
N TYR A 37 -7.19 -0.36 -10.97
CA TYR A 37 -8.42 -1.15 -11.09
C TYR A 37 -9.59 -0.22 -11.44
N GLU A 38 -10.58 -0.75 -12.15
CA GLU A 38 -11.80 -0.02 -12.48
C GLU A 38 -12.51 0.45 -11.20
N GLY A 39 -12.91 1.70 -11.17
CA GLY A 39 -13.64 2.31 -10.07
C GLY A 39 -12.82 2.69 -8.84
N VAL A 40 -11.51 2.42 -8.78
CA VAL A 40 -10.72 2.69 -7.56
C VAL A 40 -10.60 4.18 -7.25
N ILE A 41 -10.35 5.01 -8.26
CA ILE A 41 -10.19 6.47 -8.08
C ILE A 41 -11.51 7.10 -7.65
N GLU A 42 -12.59 6.78 -8.36
CA GLU A 42 -13.95 7.26 -8.06
C GLU A 42 -14.38 6.85 -6.65
N THR A 43 -14.02 5.63 -6.23
CA THR A 43 -14.31 5.13 -4.89
C THR A 43 -13.54 5.91 -3.82
N PHE A 44 -12.25 6.20 -4.03
CA PHE A 44 -11.49 7.03 -3.08
C PHE A 44 -12.03 8.46 -3.01
N GLU A 45 -12.37 9.08 -4.13
CA GLU A 45 -12.99 10.41 -4.16
C GLU A 45 -14.34 10.44 -3.39
N LEU A 46 -15.13 9.38 -3.53
CA LEU A 46 -16.39 9.26 -2.80
C LEU A 46 -16.14 9.06 -1.29
N LEU A 47 -15.28 8.14 -0.90
CA LEU A 47 -15.00 7.83 0.50
C LEU A 47 -14.37 9.02 1.24
N LYS A 48 -13.58 9.83 0.58
CA LYS A 48 -12.94 11.02 1.16
C LYS A 48 -13.94 12.08 1.66
N ASN A 49 -15.19 12.04 1.22
CA ASN A 49 -16.20 12.95 1.73
C ASN A 49 -16.65 12.63 3.17
N ASP A 50 -16.58 11.36 3.56
CA ASP A 50 -17.10 10.86 4.83
C ASP A 50 -16.00 10.31 5.75
N TYR A 51 -14.82 9.97 5.20
CA TYR A 51 -13.72 9.30 5.92
C TYR A 51 -12.37 9.97 5.63
N SER A 52 -11.47 9.93 6.61
CA SER A 52 -10.05 10.19 6.39
C SER A 52 -9.41 8.97 5.74
N LEU A 53 -8.68 9.17 4.66
CA LEU A 53 -8.02 8.10 3.94
C LEU A 53 -6.51 8.10 4.22
N GLY A 54 -5.96 6.92 4.46
CA GLY A 54 -4.53 6.71 4.64
C GLY A 54 -3.98 5.56 3.83
N VAL A 55 -2.72 5.64 3.45
CA VAL A 55 -1.97 4.56 2.80
C VAL A 55 -0.95 3.98 3.77
N VAL A 56 -0.94 2.65 3.90
CA VAL A 56 0.09 1.89 4.61
C VAL A 56 0.71 0.91 3.63
N THR A 57 1.92 1.20 3.14
CA THR A 57 2.52 0.44 2.04
C THR A 57 3.88 -0.17 2.36
N ASN A 58 4.06 -1.45 1.98
CA ASN A 58 5.37 -2.09 1.91
C ASN A 58 6.12 -1.74 0.61
N GLY A 59 5.38 -1.19 -0.35
CA GLY A 59 5.92 -0.76 -1.63
C GLY A 59 6.73 0.52 -1.51
N ASN A 60 7.41 0.82 -2.58
CA ASN A 60 8.25 2.00 -2.71
C ASN A 60 7.87 2.85 -3.95
N ALA A 61 6.63 2.70 -4.42
CA ALA A 61 6.06 3.59 -5.43
C ALA A 61 5.77 4.97 -4.80
N ASP A 62 5.98 6.01 -5.59
CA ASP A 62 5.77 7.39 -5.15
C ASP A 62 4.38 7.86 -5.60
N LEU A 63 3.49 8.05 -4.63
CA LEU A 63 2.11 8.45 -4.90
C LEU A 63 2.00 9.83 -5.57
N LYS A 64 2.98 10.72 -5.37
CA LYS A 64 3.03 12.01 -6.07
C LYS A 64 3.35 11.83 -7.53
N VAL A 65 4.30 10.94 -7.85
CA VAL A 65 4.65 10.64 -9.24
C VAL A 65 3.51 9.93 -9.95
N ILE A 66 2.77 9.07 -9.23
CA ILE A 66 1.56 8.41 -9.72
C ILE A 66 0.41 9.42 -9.88
N GLY A 67 0.38 10.49 -9.09
CA GLY A 67 -0.62 11.56 -9.15
C GLY A 67 -1.87 11.33 -8.31
N ILE A 68 -1.77 10.54 -7.24
CA ILE A 68 -2.88 10.20 -6.33
C ILE A 68 -2.63 10.57 -4.86
N ASP A 69 -1.53 11.24 -4.54
CA ASP A 69 -1.20 11.63 -3.18
C ASP A 69 -2.25 12.54 -2.53
N ASN A 70 -2.92 13.36 -3.34
CA ASN A 70 -3.99 14.27 -2.92
C ASN A 70 -5.28 13.55 -2.46
N LEU A 71 -5.41 12.26 -2.72
CA LEU A 71 -6.54 11.46 -2.24
C LEU A 71 -6.38 11.02 -0.78
N PHE A 72 -5.19 11.12 -0.21
CA PHE A 72 -4.87 10.59 1.10
C PHE A 72 -4.42 11.69 2.07
N ASP A 73 -4.94 11.63 3.30
CA ASP A 73 -4.55 12.52 4.39
C ASP A 73 -3.24 12.08 5.06
N TYR A 74 -2.95 10.76 4.98
CA TYR A 74 -1.79 10.13 5.60
C TYR A 74 -1.13 9.12 4.66
N ILE A 75 0.20 9.12 4.66
CA ILE A 75 0.99 8.15 3.89
C ILE A 75 2.06 7.58 4.83
N PHE A 76 2.05 6.25 5.00
CA PHE A 76 3.00 5.49 5.80
C PHE A 76 3.71 4.49 4.90
N SER A 77 4.99 4.70 4.65
CA SER A 77 5.79 3.78 3.84
C SER A 77 6.73 2.94 4.71
N ALA A 78 7.03 1.74 4.25
CA ALA A 78 8.02 0.89 4.90
C ALA A 78 9.40 1.54 4.98
N ALA A 79 9.75 2.38 4.00
CA ALA A 79 11.01 3.10 3.97
C ALA A 79 11.10 4.16 5.08
N ASP A 80 10.02 4.92 5.31
CA ASP A 80 9.98 5.97 6.32
C ASP A 80 10.00 5.40 7.74
N LEU A 81 9.32 4.26 7.95
CA LEU A 81 9.17 3.64 9.26
C LEU A 81 10.26 2.60 9.55
N ASN A 82 11.10 2.27 8.57
CA ASN A 82 12.07 1.17 8.65
C ASN A 82 11.44 -0.15 9.17
N ALA A 83 10.21 -0.39 8.79
CA ALA A 83 9.38 -1.54 9.12
C ALA A 83 8.50 -1.88 7.93
N HIS A 84 7.90 -3.07 7.90
CA HIS A 84 7.00 -3.49 6.81
C HIS A 84 5.91 -4.40 7.36
N LYS A 85 4.69 -4.28 6.83
CA LYS A 85 3.61 -5.22 7.19
C LYS A 85 4.10 -6.67 6.97
N PRO A 86 3.88 -7.60 7.91
CA PRO A 86 2.91 -7.54 9.02
C PRO A 86 3.44 -6.97 10.34
N ASP A 87 4.59 -6.30 10.38
CA ASP A 87 5.12 -5.70 11.61
C ASP A 87 4.11 -4.70 12.21
N PRO A 88 3.75 -4.81 13.50
CA PRO A 88 2.79 -3.93 14.15
C PRO A 88 3.21 -2.45 14.15
N VAL A 89 4.50 -2.14 14.04
CA VAL A 89 5.02 -0.76 13.92
C VAL A 89 4.32 0.02 12.81
N MET A 90 3.96 -0.64 11.70
CA MET A 90 3.24 -0.01 10.59
C MET A 90 1.85 0.47 10.99
N PHE A 91 1.14 -0.29 11.84
CA PHE A 91 -0.20 0.06 12.33
C PHE A 91 -0.13 0.99 13.53
N GLU A 92 0.87 0.84 14.40
CA GLU A 92 1.13 1.76 15.53
C GLU A 92 1.36 3.19 15.03
N ALA A 93 2.10 3.36 13.93
CA ALA A 93 2.31 4.68 13.32
C ALA A 93 0.99 5.34 12.89
N VAL A 94 0.03 4.56 12.39
CA VAL A 94 -1.32 5.06 12.06
C VAL A 94 -2.03 5.56 13.31
N ILE A 95 -2.08 4.76 14.38
CA ILE A 95 -2.72 5.14 15.65
C ILE A 95 -2.08 6.42 16.23
N GLN A 96 -0.75 6.46 16.28
CA GLN A 96 -0.02 7.62 16.79
C GLN A 96 -0.30 8.90 15.99
N LYS A 97 -0.41 8.78 14.68
CA LYS A 97 -0.62 9.92 13.78
C LYS A 97 -2.06 10.42 13.78
N THR A 98 -3.03 9.50 13.83
CA THR A 98 -4.46 9.83 13.73
C THR A 98 -5.10 10.10 15.10
N GLY A 99 -4.58 9.51 16.16
CA GLY A 99 -5.17 9.53 17.50
C GLY A 99 -6.45 8.68 17.64
N LEU A 100 -6.77 7.87 16.62
CA LEU A 100 -7.91 6.95 16.63
C LEU A 100 -7.59 5.67 17.40
N GLU A 101 -8.62 5.00 17.89
CA GLU A 101 -8.49 3.61 18.38
C GLU A 101 -8.47 2.64 17.18
N ALA A 102 -7.79 1.50 17.33
CA ALA A 102 -7.68 0.52 16.23
C ALA A 102 -9.06 0.08 15.69
N LYS A 103 -10.05 -0.11 16.56
CA LYS A 103 -11.42 -0.50 16.18
C LYS A 103 -12.18 0.53 15.34
N GLU A 104 -11.69 1.78 15.27
CA GLU A 104 -12.27 2.87 14.46
C GLU A 104 -11.68 2.90 13.06
N ILE A 105 -10.77 1.97 12.73
CA ILE A 105 -10.03 1.94 11.47
C ILE A 105 -10.37 0.67 10.69
N CYS A 106 -10.77 0.84 9.45
CA CYS A 106 -10.82 -0.25 8.47
C CYS A 106 -9.49 -0.31 7.72
N HIS A 107 -8.86 -1.49 7.66
CA HIS A 107 -7.68 -1.72 6.84
C HIS A 107 -8.05 -2.55 5.62
N ILE A 108 -7.83 -1.98 4.44
CA ILE A 108 -8.18 -2.60 3.15
C ILE A 108 -6.89 -3.05 2.46
N GLY A 109 -6.83 -4.30 2.04
CA GLY A 109 -5.69 -4.82 1.32
C GLY A 109 -5.94 -6.18 0.70
N ASP A 110 -5.02 -6.61 -0.16
CA ASP A 110 -5.12 -7.85 -0.94
C ASP A 110 -4.40 -9.03 -0.28
N HIS A 111 -3.42 -8.76 0.57
CA HIS A 111 -2.56 -9.81 1.09
C HIS A 111 -3.12 -10.43 2.38
N PRO A 112 -3.45 -11.76 2.40
CA PRO A 112 -4.10 -12.40 3.54
C PRO A 112 -3.35 -12.28 4.88
N ILE A 113 -2.01 -12.27 4.85
CA ILE A 113 -1.17 -12.17 6.06
C ILE A 113 -0.86 -10.71 6.38
N ASN A 114 -0.28 -9.98 5.41
CA ASN A 114 0.24 -8.63 5.65
C ASN A 114 -0.86 -7.60 5.91
N ASP A 115 -2.02 -7.78 5.28
CA ASP A 115 -3.14 -6.84 5.40
C ASP A 115 -4.23 -7.37 6.30
N VAL A 116 -4.81 -8.53 5.99
CA VAL A 116 -5.99 -9.03 6.69
C VAL A 116 -5.64 -9.51 8.10
N LYS A 117 -4.76 -10.52 8.19
CA LYS A 117 -4.42 -11.11 9.48
C LYS A 117 -3.75 -10.09 10.41
N ALA A 118 -2.78 -9.35 9.90
CA ALA A 118 -2.02 -8.40 10.70
C ALA A 118 -2.90 -7.26 11.25
N SER A 119 -3.77 -6.68 10.43
CA SER A 119 -4.69 -5.64 10.91
C SER A 119 -5.73 -6.17 11.90
N LEU A 120 -6.23 -7.40 11.68
CA LEU A 120 -7.13 -8.06 12.63
C LEU A 120 -6.46 -8.29 13.99
N GLU A 121 -5.24 -8.83 14.00
CA GLU A 121 -4.46 -9.06 15.23
C GLU A 121 -4.12 -7.75 15.97
N PHE A 122 -3.99 -6.65 15.21
CA PHE A 122 -3.79 -5.31 15.76
C PHE A 122 -5.09 -4.69 16.32
N GLY A 123 -6.25 -5.28 16.01
CA GLY A 123 -7.56 -4.84 16.48
C GLY A 123 -8.31 -3.90 15.55
N MET A 124 -7.86 -3.76 14.31
CA MET A 124 -8.55 -3.05 13.23
C MET A 124 -9.62 -3.94 12.58
N THR A 125 -10.50 -3.34 11.76
CA THR A 125 -11.45 -4.08 10.93
C THR A 125 -10.83 -4.36 9.57
N PRO A 126 -10.43 -5.61 9.24
CA PRO A 126 -9.90 -5.95 7.93
C PRO A 126 -11.00 -6.02 6.87
N ILE A 127 -10.68 -5.57 5.67
CA ILE A 127 -11.48 -5.77 4.46
C ILE A 127 -10.54 -6.31 3.38
N TRP A 128 -10.84 -7.49 2.88
CA TRP A 128 -10.00 -8.13 1.89
C TRP A 128 -10.42 -7.77 0.46
N PHE A 129 -9.49 -7.21 -0.31
CA PHE A 129 -9.65 -7.04 -1.74
C PHE A 129 -9.32 -8.36 -2.44
N ASN A 130 -10.35 -9.07 -2.88
CA ASN A 130 -10.28 -10.40 -3.50
C ASN A 130 -10.47 -10.29 -5.02
N ASP A 131 -9.48 -9.76 -5.72
CA ASP A 131 -9.53 -9.57 -7.19
C ASP A 131 -9.67 -10.89 -7.93
N GLU A 132 -8.97 -11.93 -7.46
CA GLU A 132 -8.97 -13.27 -8.07
C GLU A 132 -10.24 -14.10 -7.79
N LYS A 133 -11.09 -13.64 -6.85
CA LYS A 133 -12.34 -14.33 -6.42
C LYS A 133 -12.10 -15.77 -5.97
N VAL A 134 -11.09 -15.94 -5.14
CA VAL A 134 -10.69 -17.22 -4.54
C VAL A 134 -11.15 -17.31 -3.08
N ASP A 135 -11.15 -18.52 -2.53
CA ASP A 135 -11.42 -18.72 -1.11
C ASP A 135 -10.31 -18.10 -0.25
N PHE A 136 -10.71 -17.51 0.90
CA PHE A 136 -9.73 -16.92 1.82
C PHE A 136 -8.81 -18.03 2.37
N PRO A 137 -7.48 -17.89 2.25
CA PRO A 137 -6.54 -19.00 2.46
C PRO A 137 -6.25 -19.35 3.94
N LEU A 138 -6.73 -18.54 4.90
CA LEU A 138 -6.46 -18.76 6.32
C LEU A 138 -7.70 -19.27 7.05
N GLU A 139 -7.60 -20.47 7.65
CA GLU A 139 -8.69 -21.07 8.39
C GLU A 139 -9.04 -20.29 9.67
N GLY A 140 -10.31 -20.28 10.03
CA GLY A 140 -10.80 -19.67 11.29
C GLY A 140 -10.89 -18.15 11.29
N ILE A 141 -10.57 -17.48 10.19
CA ILE A 141 -10.74 -16.04 10.04
C ILE A 141 -11.96 -15.77 9.15
N GLN A 142 -12.93 -15.04 9.70
CA GLN A 142 -14.01 -14.47 8.89
C GLN A 142 -13.60 -13.06 8.50
N VAL A 143 -13.64 -12.75 7.21
CA VAL A 143 -13.25 -11.44 6.68
C VAL A 143 -14.34 -10.88 5.79
N ASN A 144 -14.55 -9.56 5.88
CA ASN A 144 -15.34 -8.85 4.88
C ASN A 144 -14.51 -8.75 3.60
N GLU A 145 -15.10 -9.11 2.46
CA GLU A 145 -14.39 -9.09 1.18
C GLU A 145 -15.16 -8.35 0.10
N PHE A 146 -14.43 -7.87 -0.89
CA PHE A 146 -14.96 -7.31 -2.12
C PHE A 146 -14.00 -7.58 -3.28
N SER A 147 -14.52 -7.53 -4.49
CA SER A 147 -13.76 -7.65 -5.75
C SER A 147 -14.10 -6.55 -6.77
N ASP A 148 -15.06 -5.71 -6.43
CA ASP A 148 -15.49 -4.56 -7.24
C ASP A 148 -15.40 -3.31 -6.36
N TRP A 149 -14.56 -2.36 -6.75
CA TRP A 149 -14.31 -1.13 -6.00
C TRP A 149 -15.57 -0.30 -5.80
N HIS A 150 -16.51 -0.31 -6.76
CA HIS A 150 -17.77 0.42 -6.60
C HIS A 150 -18.65 -0.12 -5.47
N SER A 151 -18.44 -1.37 -5.04
CA SER A 151 -19.19 -1.98 -3.92
C SER A 151 -18.64 -1.64 -2.54
N LEU A 152 -17.40 -1.16 -2.45
CA LEU A 152 -16.71 -0.91 -1.19
C LEU A 152 -17.39 0.13 -0.29
N PRO A 153 -17.92 1.27 -0.78
CA PRO A 153 -18.60 2.25 0.07
C PRO A 153 -19.81 1.67 0.80
N ASP A 154 -20.58 0.81 0.12
CA ASP A 154 -21.75 0.17 0.73
C ASP A 154 -21.35 -0.96 1.70
N LEU A 155 -20.21 -1.58 1.50
CA LEU A 155 -19.65 -2.53 2.46
C LEU A 155 -19.23 -1.83 3.74
N ILE A 156 -18.46 -0.74 3.64
CA ILE A 156 -17.99 0.03 4.80
C ILE A 156 -19.16 0.55 5.66
N LYS A 157 -20.24 1.02 5.05
CA LYS A 157 -21.44 1.51 5.77
C LYS A 157 -22.16 0.46 6.62
N LYS A 158 -21.87 -0.82 6.41
CA LYS A 158 -22.50 -1.94 7.15
C LYS A 158 -21.65 -2.44 8.32
N LEU A 159 -20.43 -1.94 8.46
CA LEU A 159 -19.48 -2.27 9.52
C LEU A 159 -19.66 -1.36 10.73
#